data_f145f10d3a672c317f9991eca93f73e1
#
_entry.id   f145f10d3a672c317f9991eca93f73e1
#
_cell.length_a   1.000
_cell.length_b   1.000
_cell.length_c   1.000
_cell.angle_alpha   90.00
_cell.angle_beta   90.00
_cell.angle_gamma   90.00
#
_symmetry.space_group_name_H-M   'P 1'
#
loop_
_entity.id
_entity.type
_entity.pdbx_description
1 polymer ?
#
loop_
_entity_poly.entity_id
_entity_poly.type
_entity_poly.pdbx_seq_one_letter_code
_entity_poly.pdbx_strand_id
1 'polypeptide(L)'
;MVNYPALGPSGHSATWKSVDGAHESTVSLQWENEGWTANGTLGADNAQFVIRMSATWMVQQFLLFRDLEEPDLWLATDGHGRWGEMNGAHRTELDGCVDIDLRGTPFTNVIPIRRLPLLVGHSAQQNVITIDIETLAVVVKPQMYTRIDEHTWRYFSFALDCDVEVTVDEHGFVTDEPNSFIRVTESVVGIANDWLGLLLHRPKKSL
;
A
#
# COMPACT_ATOMS: atom_id res chain seq x y z
N MET A 1 17.44 -13.12 -3.81
CA MET A 1 16.47 -14.25 -3.79
C MET A 1 15.12 -13.61 -3.58
N VAL A 2 14.11 -13.90 -4.38
CA VAL A 2 12.77 -13.35 -4.21
C VAL A 2 12.08 -14.17 -3.13
N ASN A 3 11.53 -13.53 -2.08
CA ASN A 3 10.91 -14.24 -0.96
C ASN A 3 9.55 -14.88 -1.31
N TYR A 4 8.85 -14.30 -2.29
CA TYR A 4 7.50 -14.69 -2.67
C TYR A 4 7.38 -14.84 -4.19
N PRO A 5 6.47 -15.70 -4.68
CA PRO A 5 6.25 -15.87 -6.10
C PRO A 5 5.78 -14.57 -6.75
N ALA A 6 6.02 -14.46 -8.05
CA ALA A 6 5.45 -13.37 -8.84
C ALA A 6 3.93 -13.46 -8.81
N LEU A 7 3.27 -12.31 -8.71
CA LEU A 7 1.82 -12.27 -8.87
C LEU A 7 1.45 -12.50 -10.32
N GLY A 8 0.28 -13.11 -10.53
CA GLY A 8 -0.26 -13.31 -11.87
C GLY A 8 -0.63 -11.97 -12.54
N PRO A 9 -0.80 -11.96 -13.88
CA PRO A 9 -1.15 -10.76 -14.64
C PRO A 9 -2.54 -10.22 -14.29
N SER A 10 -3.41 -11.02 -13.67
CA SER A 10 -4.71 -10.58 -13.16
C SER A 10 -4.62 -9.66 -11.94
N GLY A 11 -3.42 -9.47 -11.41
CA GLY A 11 -3.23 -8.70 -10.20
C GLY A 11 -3.59 -9.45 -8.93
N HIS A 12 -3.84 -8.69 -7.86
CA HIS A 12 -4.23 -9.23 -6.55
C HIS A 12 -5.12 -8.22 -5.82
N SER A 13 -6.09 -8.70 -5.06
CA SER A 13 -6.93 -7.84 -4.23
C SER A 13 -7.02 -8.38 -2.82
N ALA A 14 -7.05 -7.48 -1.85
CA ALA A 14 -7.17 -7.82 -0.45
C ALA A 14 -8.02 -6.80 0.30
N THR A 15 -8.77 -7.27 1.28
CA THR A 15 -9.57 -6.43 2.17
C THR A 15 -9.24 -6.80 3.60
N TRP A 16 -9.02 -5.80 4.43
CA TRP A 16 -8.77 -5.93 5.86
C TRP A 16 -9.82 -5.18 6.66
N LYS A 17 -10.16 -5.70 7.82
CA LYS A 17 -10.96 -5.01 8.82
C LYS A 17 -10.16 -4.83 10.10
N SER A 18 -10.30 -3.67 10.72
CA SER A 18 -9.78 -3.46 12.06
C SER A 18 -10.43 -4.40 13.06
N VAL A 19 -9.70 -4.76 14.11
CA VAL A 19 -10.18 -5.70 15.14
C VAL A 19 -11.44 -5.20 15.83
N ASP A 20 -11.59 -3.87 15.99
CA ASP A 20 -12.80 -3.24 16.53
C ASP A 20 -13.97 -3.16 15.52
N GLY A 21 -13.72 -3.54 14.27
CA GLY A 21 -14.70 -3.51 13.19
C GLY A 21 -15.07 -2.12 12.66
N ALA A 22 -14.44 -1.07 13.17
CA ALA A 22 -14.77 0.31 12.81
C ALA A 22 -14.18 0.73 11.45
N HIS A 23 -13.08 0.11 11.03
CA HIS A 23 -12.33 0.49 9.84
C HIS A 23 -12.20 -0.67 8.86
N GLU A 24 -12.28 -0.35 7.59
CA GLU A 24 -12.01 -1.30 6.50
C GLU A 24 -11.02 -0.68 5.51
N SER A 25 -10.04 -1.47 5.09
CA SER A 25 -9.09 -1.10 4.04
C SER A 25 -9.14 -2.11 2.92
N THR A 26 -9.31 -1.64 1.70
CA THR A 26 -9.32 -2.48 0.49
C THR A 26 -8.21 -2.03 -0.45
N VAL A 27 -7.53 -2.99 -1.07
CA VAL A 27 -6.50 -2.72 -2.08
C VAL A 27 -6.73 -3.61 -3.29
N SER A 28 -6.66 -3.02 -4.49
CA SER A 28 -6.54 -3.70 -5.77
C SER A 28 -5.19 -3.39 -6.39
N LEU A 29 -4.41 -4.41 -6.64
CA LEU A 29 -3.08 -4.33 -7.22
C LEU A 29 -3.12 -4.80 -8.66
N GLN A 30 -2.60 -3.99 -9.58
CA GLN A 30 -2.58 -4.29 -11.01
C GLN A 30 -1.18 -4.12 -11.59
N TRP A 31 -0.84 -4.96 -12.57
CA TRP A 31 0.40 -4.81 -13.34
C TRP A 31 0.15 -3.91 -14.53
N GLU A 32 0.80 -2.75 -14.56
CA GLU A 32 0.72 -1.79 -15.65
C GLU A 32 2.01 -0.97 -15.76
N ASN A 33 2.33 -0.53 -16.97
CA ASN A 33 3.52 0.32 -17.22
C ASN A 33 4.82 -0.23 -16.61
N GLU A 34 5.05 -1.55 -16.77
CA GLU A 34 6.24 -2.26 -16.29
C GLU A 34 6.43 -2.22 -14.76
N GLY A 35 5.34 -2.02 -14.00
CA GLY A 35 5.34 -1.97 -12.55
C GLY A 35 4.00 -2.35 -11.96
N TRP A 36 3.86 -2.13 -10.67
CA TRP A 36 2.65 -2.39 -9.91
C TRP A 36 1.96 -1.09 -9.52
N THR A 37 0.66 -1.00 -9.74
CA THR A 37 -0.19 0.06 -9.24
C THR A 37 -1.16 -0.52 -8.22
N ALA A 38 -1.10 -0.03 -6.99
CA ALA A 38 -2.05 -0.33 -5.93
C ALA A 38 -3.05 0.82 -5.81
N ASN A 39 -4.33 0.52 -5.99
CA ASN A 39 -5.44 1.42 -5.70
C ASN A 39 -6.09 0.95 -4.41
N GLY A 40 -6.16 1.81 -3.41
CA GLY A 40 -6.70 1.45 -2.11
C GLY A 40 -7.74 2.43 -1.58
N THR A 41 -8.59 1.92 -0.68
CA THR A 41 -9.58 2.71 0.06
C THR A 41 -9.38 2.54 1.56
N LEU A 42 -9.69 3.59 2.31
CA LEU A 42 -9.66 3.62 3.77
C LEU A 42 -11.06 4.09 4.23
N GLY A 43 -11.92 3.11 4.53
CA GLY A 43 -13.35 3.34 4.67
C GLY A 43 -13.76 4.27 5.81
N ALA A 44 -13.00 4.34 6.91
CA ALA A 44 -13.30 5.23 8.02
C ALA A 44 -13.09 6.71 7.67
N ASP A 45 -12.04 6.98 6.90
CA ASP A 45 -11.62 8.34 6.57
C ASP A 45 -12.15 8.77 5.21
N ASN A 46 -12.94 7.91 4.56
CA ASN A 46 -13.44 8.10 3.19
C ASN A 46 -12.31 8.47 2.20
N ALA A 47 -11.10 7.98 2.49
CA ALA A 47 -9.90 8.32 1.75
C ALA A 47 -9.56 7.24 0.73
N GLN A 48 -8.94 7.65 -0.37
CA GLN A 48 -8.40 6.76 -1.40
C GLN A 48 -6.92 7.05 -1.58
N PHE A 49 -6.16 6.01 -1.90
CA PHE A 49 -4.76 6.19 -2.23
C PHE A 49 -4.36 5.41 -3.48
N VAL A 50 -3.32 5.91 -4.14
CA VAL A 50 -2.65 5.21 -5.24
C VAL A 50 -1.17 5.13 -4.91
N ILE A 51 -0.61 3.92 -4.98
CA ILE A 51 0.84 3.70 -4.85
C ILE A 51 1.33 3.05 -6.14
N ARG A 52 2.25 3.71 -6.84
CA ARG A 52 2.96 3.14 -7.97
C ARG A 52 4.31 2.63 -7.52
N MET A 53 4.64 1.43 -7.96
CA MET A 53 5.87 0.73 -7.61
C MET A 53 6.51 0.14 -8.86
N SER A 54 7.83 0.00 -8.85
CA SER A 54 8.55 -0.74 -9.88
C SER A 54 8.21 -2.24 -9.85
N ALA A 55 8.69 -2.98 -10.85
CA ALA A 55 8.63 -4.44 -10.88
C ALA A 55 9.22 -5.11 -9.63
N THR A 56 10.15 -4.44 -8.97
CA THR A 56 10.84 -4.90 -7.75
C THR A 56 10.28 -4.30 -6.46
N TRP A 57 9.07 -3.76 -6.50
CA TRP A 57 8.36 -3.21 -5.35
C TRP A 57 9.01 -1.96 -4.72
N MET A 58 9.81 -1.22 -5.48
CA MET A 58 10.28 0.11 -5.06
C MET A 58 9.19 1.13 -5.31
N VAL A 59 8.80 1.86 -4.27
CA VAL A 59 7.79 2.93 -4.41
C VAL A 59 8.33 4.04 -5.31
N GLN A 60 7.52 4.45 -6.28
CA GLN A 60 7.85 5.50 -7.26
C GLN A 60 6.95 6.72 -7.10
N GLN A 61 5.70 6.50 -6.73
CA GLN A 61 4.71 7.57 -6.60
C GLN A 61 3.66 7.20 -5.56
N PHE A 62 3.18 8.20 -4.85
CA PHE A 62 2.08 8.12 -3.91
C PHE A 62 1.11 9.28 -4.10
N LEU A 63 -0.19 8.97 -4.12
CA LEU A 63 -1.28 9.94 -4.12
C LEU A 63 -2.27 9.59 -3.02
N LEU A 64 -2.79 10.61 -2.36
CA LEU A 64 -3.86 10.49 -1.36
C LEU A 64 -5.00 11.45 -1.71
N PHE A 65 -6.22 10.97 -1.66
CA PHE A 65 -7.44 11.70 -1.94
C PHE A 65 -8.39 11.60 -0.74
N ARG A 66 -8.95 12.72 -0.31
CA ARG A 66 -9.95 12.83 0.76
C ARG A 66 -11.15 13.64 0.25
N ASP A 67 -12.16 12.95 -0.27
CA ASP A 67 -13.40 13.54 -0.79
C ASP A 67 -13.27 14.54 -1.95
N LEU A 68 -12.09 14.62 -2.61
CA LEU A 68 -11.83 15.59 -3.68
C LEU A 68 -11.47 14.89 -5.00
N GLU A 69 -11.69 15.59 -6.10
CA GLU A 69 -11.30 15.13 -7.44
C GLU A 69 -9.77 15.18 -7.63
N GLU A 70 -9.10 16.12 -6.94
CA GLU A 70 -7.65 16.28 -6.97
C GLU A 70 -6.99 15.68 -5.72
N PRO A 71 -5.77 15.13 -5.84
CA PRO A 71 -5.09 14.58 -4.69
C PRO A 71 -4.71 15.67 -3.66
N ASP A 72 -5.01 15.42 -2.39
CA ASP A 72 -4.58 16.27 -1.27
C ASP A 72 -3.07 16.17 -1.02
N LEU A 73 -2.48 15.02 -1.34
CA LEU A 73 -1.05 14.78 -1.25
C LEU A 73 -0.58 14.01 -2.48
N TRP A 74 0.52 14.49 -3.07
CA TRP A 74 1.18 13.83 -4.17
C TRP A 74 2.69 13.86 -3.95
N LEU A 75 3.30 12.68 -3.87
CA LEU A 75 4.74 12.49 -3.72
C LEU A 75 5.26 11.59 -4.83
N ALA A 76 6.41 11.90 -5.38
CA ALA A 76 7.10 11.03 -6.33
C ALA A 76 8.61 11.05 -6.10
N THR A 77 9.27 9.98 -6.51
CA THR A 77 10.73 9.88 -6.46
C THR A 77 11.32 9.75 -7.87
N ASP A 78 12.53 10.22 -8.02
CA ASP A 78 13.35 10.07 -9.25
C ASP A 78 13.91 8.63 -9.42
N GLY A 79 13.62 7.72 -8.48
CA GLY A 79 14.15 6.36 -8.45
C GLY A 79 15.57 6.26 -7.88
N HIS A 80 16.19 7.39 -7.52
CA HIS A 80 17.53 7.48 -6.92
C HIS A 80 17.48 7.97 -5.47
N GLY A 81 16.28 7.99 -4.86
CA GLY A 81 16.08 8.35 -3.47
C GLY A 81 15.80 9.83 -3.23
N ARG A 82 15.57 10.63 -4.28
CA ARG A 82 15.12 12.02 -4.14
C ARG A 82 13.60 12.08 -4.28
N TRP A 83 12.95 12.79 -3.38
CA TRP A 83 11.50 12.92 -3.35
C TRP A 83 11.06 14.35 -3.67
N GLY A 84 9.92 14.47 -4.31
CA GLY A 84 9.33 15.76 -4.67
C GLY A 84 7.80 15.73 -4.73
N GLU A 85 7.23 16.90 -4.88
CA GLU A 85 5.80 17.14 -5.04
C GLU A 85 5.43 17.38 -6.51
N MET A 86 4.12 17.37 -6.83
CA MET A 86 3.59 17.58 -8.18
C MET A 86 4.08 18.90 -8.82
N ASN A 87 4.25 19.94 -8.03
CA ASN A 87 4.74 21.25 -8.47
C ASN A 87 6.25 21.28 -8.75
N GLY A 88 6.95 20.16 -8.57
CA GLY A 88 8.39 20.02 -8.75
C GLY A 88 9.22 20.45 -7.53
N ALA A 89 8.59 20.80 -6.42
CA ALA A 89 9.31 21.11 -5.19
C ALA A 89 10.03 19.87 -4.65
N HIS A 90 11.34 20.00 -4.40
CA HIS A 90 12.14 18.93 -3.81
C HIS A 90 11.91 18.87 -2.29
N ARG A 91 11.57 17.69 -1.79
CA ARG A 91 11.35 17.40 -0.37
C ARG A 91 12.62 16.76 0.19
N THR A 92 13.64 17.57 0.43
CA THR A 92 14.98 17.12 0.85
C THR A 92 14.96 16.30 2.15
N GLU A 93 14.00 16.57 3.03
CA GLU A 93 13.80 15.83 4.28
C GLU A 93 13.34 14.38 4.06
N LEU A 94 12.85 14.04 2.87
CA LEU A 94 12.39 12.69 2.51
C LEU A 94 13.47 11.91 1.75
N ASP A 95 14.59 12.52 1.44
CA ASP A 95 15.64 11.88 0.65
C ASP A 95 16.20 10.63 1.36
N GLY A 96 16.44 9.59 0.58
CA GLY A 96 16.92 8.30 1.07
C GLY A 96 15.83 7.36 1.59
N CYS A 97 14.57 7.81 1.68
CA CYS A 97 13.45 6.92 1.96
C CYS A 97 13.12 6.06 0.73
N VAL A 98 12.71 4.82 0.98
CA VAL A 98 12.41 3.84 -0.08
C VAL A 98 10.98 3.32 -0.04
N ASP A 99 10.30 3.48 1.08
CA ASP A 99 8.93 3.03 1.30
C ASP A 99 8.06 4.12 1.90
N ILE A 100 6.75 3.87 1.81
CA ILE A 100 5.70 4.69 2.42
C ILE A 100 4.96 3.83 3.44
N ASP A 101 4.67 4.42 4.58
CA ASP A 101 3.83 3.87 5.62
C ASP A 101 2.58 4.74 5.77
N LEU A 102 1.44 4.17 5.42
CA LEU A 102 0.14 4.80 5.50
C LEU A 102 -0.67 4.15 6.62
N ARG A 103 -0.98 4.91 7.65
CA ARG A 103 -1.83 4.41 8.73
C ARG A 103 -3.22 4.04 8.21
N GLY A 104 -3.80 2.99 8.78
CA GLY A 104 -5.15 2.54 8.42
C GLY A 104 -5.18 1.45 7.35
N THR A 105 -4.03 0.99 6.87
CA THR A 105 -3.96 -0.15 5.96
C THR A 105 -2.73 -1.04 6.22
N PRO A 106 -2.88 -2.35 6.33
CA PRO A 106 -1.75 -3.29 6.37
C PRO A 106 -0.99 -3.39 5.05
N PHE A 107 -1.54 -2.85 3.96
CA PHE A 107 -0.92 -2.97 2.63
C PHE A 107 0.49 -2.37 2.58
N THR A 108 0.74 -1.28 3.29
CA THR A 108 2.06 -0.65 3.27
C THR A 108 3.16 -1.53 3.88
N ASN A 109 2.81 -2.49 4.76
CA ASN A 109 3.72 -3.53 5.23
C ASN A 109 4.02 -4.59 4.17
N VAL A 110 3.10 -4.83 3.21
CA VAL A 110 3.32 -5.79 2.11
C VAL A 110 4.48 -5.35 1.22
N ILE A 111 4.66 -4.06 1.02
CA ILE A 111 5.70 -3.51 0.12
C ILE A 111 7.11 -3.94 0.57
N PRO A 112 7.59 -3.60 1.78
CA PRO A 112 8.90 -4.03 2.26
C PRO A 112 9.01 -5.54 2.43
N ILE A 113 7.94 -6.23 2.86
CA ILE A 113 7.93 -7.70 2.99
C ILE A 113 8.23 -8.38 1.66
N ARG A 114 7.66 -7.91 0.57
CA ARG A 114 7.92 -8.45 -0.76
C ARG A 114 9.25 -8.00 -1.36
N ARG A 115 9.69 -6.79 -1.04
CA ARG A 115 10.90 -6.18 -1.61
C ARG A 115 12.19 -6.65 -0.93
N LEU A 116 12.20 -6.77 0.40
CA LEU A 116 13.41 -7.07 1.16
C LEU A 116 13.84 -8.53 0.97
N PRO A 117 15.05 -8.80 0.46
CA PRO A 117 15.52 -10.16 0.21
C PRO A 117 16.07 -10.83 1.49
N LEU A 118 15.28 -10.79 2.59
CA LEU A 118 15.70 -11.31 3.87
C LEU A 118 15.59 -12.83 3.94
N LEU A 119 16.65 -13.45 4.46
CA LEU A 119 16.58 -14.84 4.91
C LEU A 119 15.88 -14.90 6.27
N VAL A 120 15.33 -16.06 6.62
CA VAL A 120 14.77 -16.31 7.96
C VAL A 120 15.81 -15.99 9.03
N GLY A 121 15.41 -15.29 10.07
CA GLY A 121 16.24 -14.81 11.17
C GLY A 121 17.02 -13.52 10.87
N HIS A 122 16.90 -12.92 9.69
CA HIS A 122 17.58 -11.68 9.33
C HIS A 122 16.66 -10.47 9.40
N SER A 123 17.26 -9.31 9.67
CA SER A 123 16.55 -8.03 9.80
C SER A 123 17.14 -6.98 8.86
N ALA A 124 16.31 -6.01 8.46
CA ALA A 124 16.73 -4.79 7.78
C ALA A 124 16.01 -3.59 8.37
N GLN A 125 16.78 -2.53 8.62
CA GLN A 125 16.25 -1.23 9.00
C GLN A 125 16.23 -0.32 7.78
N GLN A 126 15.20 0.49 7.67
CA GLN A 126 15.03 1.46 6.59
C GLN A 126 14.32 2.71 7.08
N ASN A 127 14.55 3.83 6.41
CA ASN A 127 13.77 5.04 6.60
C ASN A 127 12.53 4.99 5.71
N VAL A 128 11.39 5.29 6.30
CA VAL A 128 10.08 5.22 5.67
C VAL A 128 9.39 6.56 5.79
N ILE A 129 8.68 6.95 4.74
CA ILE A 129 7.81 8.13 4.75
C ILE A 129 6.49 7.73 5.41
N THR A 130 6.29 8.15 6.64
CA THR A 130 5.02 7.94 7.36
C THR A 130 4.08 9.10 7.07
N ILE A 131 2.86 8.78 6.67
CA ILE A 131 1.82 9.74 6.29
C ILE A 131 0.65 9.59 7.25
N ASP A 132 0.27 10.72 7.84
CA ASP A 132 -0.95 10.85 8.64
C ASP A 132 -2.08 11.35 7.74
N ILE A 133 -3.18 10.59 7.67
CA ILE A 133 -4.28 10.85 6.73
C ILE A 133 -5.09 12.07 7.14
N GLU A 134 -5.26 12.29 8.44
CA GLU A 134 -6.09 13.38 8.95
C GLU A 134 -5.39 14.72 8.78
N THR A 135 -4.12 14.79 9.16
CA THR A 135 -3.35 16.04 9.20
C THR A 135 -2.54 16.31 7.94
N LEU A 136 -2.37 15.30 7.06
CA LEU A 136 -1.44 15.28 5.92
C LEU A 136 0.03 15.50 6.34
N ALA A 137 0.34 15.24 7.59
CA ALA A 137 1.72 15.30 8.05
C ALA A 137 2.54 14.18 7.40
N VAL A 138 3.68 14.58 6.82
CA VAL A 138 4.63 13.70 6.15
C VAL A 138 5.94 13.76 6.92
N VAL A 139 6.33 12.63 7.52
CA VAL A 139 7.53 12.56 8.37
C VAL A 139 8.33 11.31 8.07
N VAL A 140 9.65 11.40 8.19
CA VAL A 140 10.54 10.24 8.06
C VAL A 140 10.66 9.53 9.40
N LYS A 141 10.44 8.23 9.38
CA LYS A 141 10.58 7.37 10.55
C LYS A 141 11.38 6.11 10.23
N PRO A 142 12.32 5.70 11.10
CA PRO A 142 12.99 4.42 10.94
C PRO A 142 12.04 3.28 11.33
N GLN A 143 12.06 2.24 10.50
CA GLN A 143 11.34 0.99 10.72
C GLN A 143 12.29 -0.18 10.52
N MET A 144 12.08 -1.26 11.25
CA MET A 144 12.85 -2.50 11.11
C MET A 144 11.91 -3.65 10.80
N TYR A 145 12.28 -4.42 9.79
CA TYR A 145 11.62 -5.67 9.42
C TYR A 145 12.53 -6.83 9.70
N THR A 146 12.01 -7.86 10.37
CA THR A 146 12.71 -9.12 10.64
C THR A 146 11.87 -10.25 10.08
N ARG A 147 12.47 -11.11 9.25
CA ARG A 147 11.80 -12.33 8.79
C ARG A 147 11.96 -13.42 9.83
N ILE A 148 10.89 -13.78 10.54
CA ILE A 148 10.91 -14.80 11.59
C ILE A 148 10.88 -16.22 11.00
N ASP A 149 9.97 -16.43 10.03
CA ASP A 149 9.84 -17.69 9.29
C ASP A 149 9.29 -17.44 7.87
N GLU A 150 8.72 -18.43 7.20
CA GLU A 150 8.20 -18.32 5.83
C GLU A 150 6.97 -17.41 5.76
N HIS A 151 6.15 -17.37 6.81
CA HIS A 151 4.87 -16.67 6.87
C HIS A 151 4.78 -15.63 7.98
N THR A 152 5.82 -15.46 8.78
CA THR A 152 5.83 -14.53 9.93
C THR A 152 6.94 -13.51 9.80
N TRP A 153 6.56 -12.25 9.93
CA TRP A 153 7.47 -11.11 9.96
C TRP A 153 7.25 -10.32 11.22
N ARG A 154 8.33 -9.80 11.79
CA ARG A 154 8.27 -8.81 12.87
C ARG A 154 8.52 -7.44 12.29
N TYR A 155 7.58 -6.56 12.55
CA TYR A 155 7.64 -5.15 12.22
C TYR A 155 7.86 -4.34 13.49
N PHE A 156 8.89 -3.51 13.50
CA PHE A 156 9.18 -2.60 14.59
C PHE A 156 9.24 -1.16 14.09
N SER A 157 8.43 -0.28 14.69
CA SER A 157 8.42 1.15 14.41
C SER A 157 8.92 1.92 15.63
N PHE A 158 10.11 2.50 15.52
CA PHE A 158 10.72 3.31 16.58
C PHE A 158 9.87 4.52 16.99
N ALA A 159 9.02 5.00 16.10
CA ALA A 159 8.25 6.21 16.31
C ALA A 159 6.89 5.97 16.97
N LEU A 160 6.40 4.75 16.90
CA LEU A 160 5.09 4.36 17.42
C LEU A 160 5.22 3.48 18.66
N ASP A 161 6.47 3.14 19.06
CA ASP A 161 6.76 2.10 20.05
C ASP A 161 5.95 0.82 19.75
N CYS A 162 5.84 0.52 18.45
CA CYS A 162 5.06 -0.59 17.93
C CYS A 162 5.99 -1.73 17.58
N ASP A 163 5.79 -2.88 18.19
CA ASP A 163 6.51 -4.12 17.96
C ASP A 163 5.49 -5.23 17.74
N VAL A 164 5.31 -5.63 16.48
CA VAL A 164 4.22 -6.53 16.08
C VAL A 164 4.75 -7.63 15.18
N GLU A 165 4.33 -8.86 15.44
CA GLU A 165 4.50 -9.97 14.51
C GLU A 165 3.27 -10.05 13.60
N VAL A 166 3.49 -9.91 12.30
CA VAL A 166 2.45 -10.01 11.28
C VAL A 166 2.56 -11.35 10.56
N THR A 167 1.43 -11.97 10.27
CA THR A 167 1.39 -13.16 9.44
C THR A 167 1.04 -12.79 8.00
N VAL A 168 1.60 -13.55 7.05
CA VAL A 168 1.40 -13.32 5.62
C VAL A 168 1.05 -14.62 4.91
N ASP A 169 0.35 -14.49 3.78
CA ASP A 169 0.05 -15.61 2.89
C ASP A 169 1.26 -16.00 2.02
N GLU A 170 1.05 -16.99 1.15
CA GLU A 170 2.03 -17.49 0.19
C GLU A 170 2.48 -16.43 -0.82
N HIS A 171 1.75 -15.33 -0.96
CA HIS A 171 2.08 -14.18 -1.81
C HIS A 171 2.73 -13.03 -1.03
N GLY A 172 2.87 -13.14 0.28
CA GLY A 172 3.45 -12.10 1.14
C GLY A 172 2.51 -10.97 1.49
N PHE A 173 1.19 -11.18 1.36
CA PHE A 173 0.18 -10.23 1.83
C PHE A 173 -0.19 -10.51 3.27
N VAL A 174 -0.28 -9.46 4.06
CA VAL A 174 -0.65 -9.56 5.49
C VAL A 174 -2.02 -10.22 5.63
N THR A 175 -2.10 -11.26 6.45
CA THR A 175 -3.33 -11.96 6.81
C THR A 175 -3.82 -11.56 8.20
N ASP A 176 -2.89 -11.32 9.11
CA ASP A 176 -3.18 -10.89 10.48
C ASP A 176 -2.10 -9.91 10.95
N GLU A 177 -2.55 -8.77 11.45
CA GLU A 177 -1.75 -7.80 12.19
C GLU A 177 -2.39 -7.65 13.58
N PRO A 178 -1.83 -8.31 14.61
CA PRO A 178 -2.43 -8.41 15.93
C PRO A 178 -2.83 -7.07 16.52
N ASN A 179 -4.04 -6.99 17.08
CA ASN A 179 -4.67 -5.81 17.66
C ASN A 179 -4.95 -4.66 16.67
N SER A 180 -4.66 -4.84 15.38
CA SER A 180 -4.89 -3.83 14.34
C SER A 180 -5.88 -4.32 13.30
N PHE A 181 -5.47 -5.26 12.45
CA PHE A 181 -6.24 -5.68 11.29
C PHE A 181 -6.22 -7.18 11.05
N ILE A 182 -7.34 -7.69 10.54
CA ILE A 182 -7.48 -9.08 10.07
C ILE A 182 -7.99 -9.03 8.62
N ARG A 183 -7.43 -9.86 7.75
CA ARG A 183 -7.92 -10.05 6.39
C ARG A 183 -9.30 -10.70 6.40
N VAL A 184 -10.26 -10.11 5.68
CA VAL A 184 -11.66 -10.57 5.68
C VAL A 184 -11.98 -11.42 4.47
N THR A 185 -11.39 -11.14 3.30
CA THR A 185 -11.71 -11.86 2.06
C THR A 185 -10.55 -11.79 1.07
N GLU A 186 -10.16 -12.94 0.53
CA GLU A 186 -9.54 -13.01 -0.78
C GLU A 186 -10.66 -13.09 -1.80
N SER A 187 -10.98 -11.96 -2.43
CA SER A 187 -11.76 -12.01 -3.64
C SER A 187 -10.79 -12.15 -4.80
N VAL A 188 -10.69 -13.34 -5.38
CA VAL A 188 -10.29 -13.44 -6.77
C VAL A 188 -11.43 -12.79 -7.54
N VAL A 189 -11.35 -11.48 -7.74
CA VAL A 189 -12.29 -10.77 -8.59
C VAL A 189 -11.94 -11.18 -10.00
N GLY A 190 -12.61 -12.22 -10.48
CA GLY A 190 -12.78 -12.40 -11.91
C GLY A 190 -13.34 -11.07 -12.42
N ILE A 191 -12.59 -10.39 -13.27
CA ILE A 191 -12.98 -9.12 -13.88
C ILE A 191 -14.30 -9.35 -14.61
N ALA A 192 -15.42 -9.08 -13.94
CA ALA A 192 -16.66 -8.80 -14.63
C ALA A 192 -16.46 -7.42 -15.24
N ASN A 193 -16.26 -7.40 -16.56
CA ASN A 193 -16.28 -6.20 -17.40
C ASN A 193 -17.71 -5.62 -17.40
N ASP A 194 -18.14 -5.04 -16.31
CA ASP A 194 -19.48 -4.41 -16.20
C ASP A 194 -19.48 -2.90 -16.47
N TRP A 195 -18.41 -2.38 -17.05
CA TRP A 195 -18.39 -0.99 -17.52
C TRP A 195 -19.14 -0.76 -18.84
N LEU A 196 -19.55 -1.83 -19.56
CA LEU A 196 -20.30 -1.72 -20.80
C LEU A 196 -21.82 -1.56 -20.61
N GLY A 197 -22.35 -1.78 -19.42
CA GLY A 197 -23.78 -1.67 -19.12
C GLY A 197 -24.30 -0.24 -18.94
N LEU A 198 -23.46 0.70 -18.56
CA LEU A 198 -23.88 2.08 -18.23
C LEU A 198 -23.97 3.04 -19.43
N LEU A 199 -23.49 2.65 -20.60
CA LEU A 199 -23.49 3.53 -21.79
C LEU A 199 -24.71 3.34 -22.72
N LEU A 200 -25.63 2.41 -22.44
CA LEU A 200 -26.73 2.09 -23.34
C LEU A 200 -28.13 2.56 -22.85
N HIS A 201 -28.25 3.27 -21.75
CA HIS A 201 -29.52 3.87 -21.31
C HIS A 201 -29.53 5.39 -21.49
N ARG A 202 -29.54 5.87 -22.73
CA ARG A 202 -30.03 7.22 -23.03
C ARG A 202 -31.57 7.14 -23.19
N PRO A 203 -32.36 7.84 -22.38
CA PRO A 203 -33.79 7.97 -22.65
C PRO A 203 -33.99 8.75 -23.95
N LYS A 204 -34.73 8.18 -24.90
CA LYS A 204 -35.20 8.88 -26.10
C LYS A 204 -36.07 10.05 -25.64
N LYS A 205 -35.68 11.28 -25.96
CA LYS A 205 -36.58 12.44 -25.91
C LYS A 205 -37.61 12.24 -27.01
N SER A 206 -38.88 12.10 -26.63
CA SER A 206 -40.02 12.23 -27.51
C SER A 206 -40.26 13.70 -27.87
N LEU A 207 -40.50 13.94 -29.15
CA LEU A 207 -40.98 15.19 -29.73
C LEU A 207 -42.35 15.57 -29.16
#